data_fc9ec282850a78ade2524a691ec415cc
#
_entry.id   fc9ec282850a78ade2524a691ec415cc
#
_cell.length_a   1.000
_cell.length_b   1.000
_cell.length_c   1.000
_cell.angle_alpha   90.00
_cell.angle_beta   90.00
_cell.angle_gamma   90.00
#
_symmetry.space_group_name_H-M   'P 1'
#
loop_
_entity.id
_entity.type
_entity.pdbx_description
1 polymer ?
#
loop_
_entity_poly.entity_id
_entity_poly.type
_entity_poly.pdbx_seq_one_letter_code
_entity_poly.pdbx_strand_id
1 'polypeptide(L)'
;MGMKRVTLIILKTFVVVFFSVFLFNELSGSRMSSADFGVVEKNVMKKMAAFHLEKQQGQAIKKNLSIDPSNYENIEYYKANDPMDVREIVIVKFKDVNQGAAFKKAMQDRVDAQIHAFDGYGVEQVGLLKKAVISVDMNYAIYVTCDKANDVVSLYKEQL
;
A
#
# COMPACT_ATOMS: atom_id res chain seq x y z
N MET A 1 4.42 -58.01 1.73
CA MET A 1 5.62 -57.14 1.74
C MET A 1 5.44 -55.78 1.03
N GLY A 2 4.33 -55.53 0.32
CA GLY A 2 4.04 -54.28 -0.38
C GLY A 2 3.51 -53.14 0.50
N MET A 3 2.61 -53.44 1.44
CA MET A 3 1.87 -52.41 2.22
C MET A 3 2.77 -51.53 3.10
N LYS A 4 3.77 -52.10 3.77
CA LYS A 4 4.74 -51.30 4.58
C LYS A 4 5.61 -50.37 3.73
N ARG A 5 5.93 -50.72 2.49
CA ARG A 5 6.70 -49.84 1.57
C ARG A 5 5.85 -48.69 1.07
N VAL A 6 4.58 -48.93 0.74
CA VAL A 6 3.63 -47.89 0.31
C VAL A 6 3.40 -46.86 1.44
N THR A 7 3.15 -47.35 2.66
CA THR A 7 2.99 -46.50 3.84
C THR A 7 4.24 -45.62 4.09
N LEU A 8 5.44 -46.16 3.93
CA LEU A 8 6.69 -45.47 4.10
C LEU A 8 6.90 -44.37 3.02
N ILE A 9 6.50 -44.64 1.79
CA ILE A 9 6.55 -43.66 0.68
C ILE A 9 5.58 -42.50 0.96
N ILE A 10 4.34 -42.82 1.33
CA ILE A 10 3.33 -41.79 1.66
C ILE A 10 3.81 -40.89 2.80
N LEU A 11 4.38 -41.49 3.86
CA LEU A 11 4.91 -40.74 4.99
C LEU A 11 6.06 -39.81 4.55
N LYS A 12 6.98 -40.31 3.74
CA LYS A 12 8.09 -39.48 3.21
C LYS A 12 7.59 -38.33 2.34
N THR A 13 6.62 -38.59 1.46
CA THR A 13 6.03 -37.54 0.62
C THR A 13 5.34 -36.50 1.45
N PHE A 14 4.59 -36.90 2.49
CA PHE A 14 3.94 -35.95 3.41
C PHE A 14 4.93 -35.05 4.14
N VAL A 15 6.04 -35.63 4.64
CA VAL A 15 7.11 -34.87 5.30
C VAL A 15 7.75 -33.86 4.36
N VAL A 16 8.03 -34.27 3.10
CA VAL A 16 8.62 -33.36 2.11
C VAL A 16 7.68 -32.21 1.77
N VAL A 17 6.39 -32.49 1.55
CA VAL A 17 5.39 -31.47 1.24
C VAL A 17 5.20 -30.53 2.44
N PHE A 18 5.11 -31.04 3.66
CA PHE A 18 5.01 -30.25 4.87
C PHE A 18 6.23 -29.32 5.05
N PHE A 19 7.45 -29.86 4.86
CA PHE A 19 8.67 -29.07 4.94
C PHE A 19 8.77 -28.02 3.83
N SER A 20 8.29 -28.34 2.63
CA SER A 20 8.25 -27.39 1.50
C SER A 20 7.30 -26.23 1.78
N VAL A 21 6.11 -26.52 2.32
CA VAL A 21 5.13 -25.49 2.72
C VAL A 21 5.66 -24.66 3.90
N PHE A 22 6.28 -25.32 4.88
CA PHE A 22 6.90 -24.63 6.02
C PHE A 22 8.04 -23.70 5.58
N LEU A 23 8.98 -24.19 4.76
CA LEU A 23 10.06 -23.40 4.19
C LEU A 23 9.53 -22.26 3.31
N PHE A 24 8.49 -22.51 2.51
CA PHE A 24 7.86 -21.48 1.70
C PHE A 24 7.29 -20.35 2.58
N ASN A 25 6.62 -20.69 3.68
CA ASN A 25 6.10 -19.71 4.62
C ASN A 25 7.23 -18.95 5.35
N GLU A 26 8.30 -19.62 5.77
CA GLU A 26 9.46 -18.99 6.40
C GLU A 26 10.25 -18.10 5.43
N LEU A 27 10.47 -18.56 4.18
CA LEU A 27 11.17 -17.76 3.17
C LEU A 27 10.28 -16.65 2.58
N SER A 28 8.96 -16.81 2.60
CA SER A 28 7.99 -15.77 2.26
C SER A 28 7.71 -14.83 3.44
N GLY A 29 8.31 -15.12 4.59
CA GLY A 29 8.27 -14.29 5.77
C GLY A 29 8.67 -12.86 5.40
N SER A 30 7.81 -11.95 5.73
CA SER A 30 7.77 -10.53 5.40
C SER A 30 9.18 -9.91 5.41
N ARG A 31 9.76 -9.78 4.23
CA ARG A 31 10.99 -8.99 4.08
C ARG A 31 10.67 -7.58 4.54
N MET A 32 11.37 -7.11 5.55
CA MET A 32 11.27 -5.73 6.00
C MET A 32 12.24 -4.90 5.18
N SER A 33 11.78 -3.83 4.55
CA SER A 33 12.67 -2.86 3.95
C SER A 33 13.40 -2.08 5.06
N SER A 34 14.69 -1.90 4.91
CA SER A 34 15.52 -1.05 5.76
C SER A 34 15.59 0.40 5.27
N ALA A 35 14.82 0.74 4.23
CA ALA A 35 14.80 2.09 3.68
C ALA A 35 14.45 3.12 4.75
N ASP A 36 15.12 4.27 4.69
CA ASP A 36 14.78 5.41 5.53
C ASP A 36 13.51 6.07 5.00
N PHE A 37 12.50 6.24 5.87
CA PHE A 37 11.21 6.79 5.49
C PHE A 37 11.31 8.22 4.95
N GLY A 38 12.15 9.06 5.56
CA GLY A 38 12.32 10.44 5.14
C GLY A 38 12.96 10.55 3.75
N VAL A 39 13.85 9.61 3.40
CA VAL A 39 14.46 9.54 2.07
C VAL A 39 13.42 9.12 1.03
N VAL A 40 12.62 8.08 1.32
CA VAL A 40 11.52 7.63 0.45
C VAL A 40 10.53 8.76 0.21
N GLU A 41 10.02 9.38 1.28
CA GLU A 41 9.09 10.51 1.21
C GLU A 41 9.65 11.64 0.35
N LYS A 42 10.86 12.11 0.66
CA LYS A 42 11.50 13.22 -0.05
C LYS A 42 11.62 12.98 -1.55
N ASN A 43 12.04 11.78 -1.95
CA ASN A 43 12.23 11.44 -3.36
C ASN A 43 10.89 11.35 -4.09
N VAL A 44 9.89 10.74 -3.47
CA VAL A 44 8.53 10.66 -4.01
C VAL A 44 7.90 12.05 -4.13
N MET A 45 7.99 12.88 -3.08
CA MET A 45 7.43 14.25 -3.10
C MET A 45 8.12 15.16 -4.09
N LYS A 46 9.41 14.95 -4.38
CA LYS A 46 10.09 15.66 -5.48
C LYS A 46 9.44 15.40 -6.84
N LYS A 47 8.96 14.17 -7.08
CA LYS A 47 8.21 13.79 -8.29
C LYS A 47 6.81 14.43 -8.32
N MET A 48 6.23 14.68 -7.14
CA MET A 48 4.90 15.29 -6.97
C MET A 48 4.93 16.82 -6.89
N ALA A 49 6.10 17.46 -6.92
CA ALA A 49 6.28 18.89 -6.68
C ALA A 49 5.42 19.81 -7.58
N ALA A 50 5.18 19.40 -8.83
CA ALA A 50 4.37 20.17 -9.79
C ALA A 50 2.88 20.27 -9.39
N PHE A 51 2.41 19.44 -8.46
CA PHE A 51 1.00 19.41 -8.05
C PHE A 51 0.70 20.31 -6.85
N HIS A 52 1.72 20.92 -6.22
CA HIS A 52 1.58 21.83 -5.08
C HIS A 52 0.70 21.28 -3.94
N LEU A 53 0.88 19.99 -3.61
CA LEU A 53 0.11 19.33 -2.56
C LEU A 53 0.52 19.85 -1.18
N GLU A 54 -0.47 20.02 -0.30
CA GLU A 54 -0.26 20.47 1.07
C GLU A 54 -0.24 19.30 2.05
N LYS A 55 0.74 19.29 2.96
CA LYS A 55 0.86 18.30 4.01
C LYS A 55 -0.30 18.37 4.98
N GLN A 56 -0.92 17.22 5.24
CA GLN A 56 -2.03 17.05 6.16
C GLN A 56 -1.54 16.38 7.45
N GLN A 57 -2.07 16.75 8.60
CA GLN A 57 -1.62 16.20 9.89
C GLN A 57 -2.77 15.73 10.78
N GLY A 58 -2.48 14.84 11.70
CA GLY A 58 -3.31 14.44 12.82
C GLY A 58 -4.77 14.17 12.47
N GLN A 59 -5.66 15.08 12.87
CA GLN A 59 -7.09 14.94 12.66
C GLN A 59 -7.52 14.94 11.18
N ALA A 60 -6.79 15.63 10.30
CA ALA A 60 -7.08 15.62 8.88
C ALA A 60 -6.85 14.22 8.26
N ILE A 61 -5.83 13.50 8.72
CA ILE A 61 -5.60 12.11 8.33
C ILE A 61 -6.76 11.22 8.76
N LYS A 62 -7.17 11.31 10.05
CA LYS A 62 -8.31 10.54 10.57
C LYS A 62 -9.61 10.84 9.81
N LYS A 63 -9.89 12.12 9.58
CA LYS A 63 -11.12 12.57 8.92
C LYS A 63 -11.19 12.15 7.46
N ASN A 64 -10.08 12.30 6.72
CA ASN A 64 -10.09 12.11 5.27
C ASN A 64 -9.85 10.65 4.87
N LEU A 65 -9.01 9.92 5.63
CA LEU A 65 -8.60 8.56 5.28
C LEU A 65 -9.23 7.48 6.16
N SER A 66 -9.97 7.87 7.22
CA SER A 66 -10.58 6.94 8.19
C SER A 66 -9.58 6.00 8.87
N ILE A 67 -8.32 6.43 9.01
CA ILE A 67 -7.25 5.69 9.68
C ILE A 67 -6.64 6.51 10.82
N ASP A 68 -6.15 5.83 11.86
CA ASP A 68 -5.42 6.50 12.94
C ASP A 68 -3.92 6.50 12.65
N PRO A 69 -3.29 7.69 12.48
CA PRO A 69 -1.87 7.80 12.18
C PRO A 69 -0.98 7.16 13.27
N SER A 70 -1.42 7.12 14.53
CA SER A 70 -0.66 6.51 15.63
C SER A 70 -0.46 5.00 15.49
N ASN A 71 -1.24 4.33 14.66
CA ASN A 71 -1.11 2.90 14.39
C ASN A 71 0.10 2.56 13.51
N TYR A 72 0.66 3.52 12.79
CA TYR A 72 1.77 3.34 11.86
C TYR A 72 3.11 3.75 12.51
N GLU A 73 4.23 3.22 11.99
CA GLU A 73 5.56 3.68 12.37
C GLU A 73 5.77 5.12 11.85
N ASN A 74 5.46 5.30 10.56
CA ASN A 74 5.43 6.62 9.93
C ASN A 74 4.24 6.68 8.96
N ILE A 75 3.65 7.86 8.84
CA ILE A 75 2.63 8.17 7.83
C ILE A 75 2.73 9.64 7.43
N GLU A 76 2.72 9.87 6.13
CA GLU A 76 2.63 11.19 5.55
C GLU A 76 1.50 11.24 4.53
N TYR A 77 0.71 12.29 4.59
CA TYR A 77 -0.43 12.54 3.72
C TYR A 77 -0.36 13.94 3.13
N TYR A 78 -0.44 14.02 1.83
CA TYR A 78 -0.48 15.27 1.08
C TYR A 78 -1.67 15.27 0.13
N LYS A 79 -2.38 16.39 0.04
CA LYS A 79 -3.49 16.57 -0.88
C LYS A 79 -3.51 17.99 -1.45
N ALA A 80 -4.17 18.16 -2.58
CA ALA A 80 -4.46 19.48 -3.12
C ALA A 80 -5.35 20.29 -2.17
N ASN A 81 -5.15 21.61 -2.13
CA ASN A 81 -5.94 22.51 -1.30
C ASN A 81 -7.32 22.79 -1.93
N ASP A 82 -7.38 22.78 -3.26
CA ASP A 82 -8.64 22.93 -3.98
C ASP A 82 -9.56 21.72 -3.75
N PRO A 83 -10.80 21.91 -3.26
CA PRO A 83 -11.78 20.82 -3.09
C PRO A 83 -12.14 20.08 -4.39
N MET A 84 -11.98 20.72 -5.54
CA MET A 84 -12.22 20.12 -6.84
C MET A 84 -11.01 19.34 -7.39
N ASP A 85 -9.85 19.46 -6.74
CA ASP A 85 -8.66 18.70 -7.12
C ASP A 85 -8.51 17.44 -6.25
N VAL A 86 -8.68 16.30 -6.86
CA VAL A 86 -8.64 14.98 -6.18
C VAL A 86 -7.23 14.40 -6.07
N ARG A 87 -6.20 15.16 -6.46
CA ARG A 87 -4.81 14.71 -6.36
C ARG A 87 -4.38 14.63 -4.90
N GLU A 88 -3.95 13.46 -4.51
CA GLU A 88 -3.46 13.20 -3.16
C GLU A 88 -2.47 12.05 -3.14
N ILE A 89 -1.66 11.98 -2.10
CA ILE A 89 -0.70 10.90 -1.87
C ILE A 89 -0.59 10.60 -0.38
N VAL A 90 -0.55 9.31 -0.06
CA VAL A 90 -0.26 8.80 1.28
C VAL A 90 0.93 7.84 1.19
N ILE A 91 1.91 8.02 2.04
CA ILE A 91 3.05 7.12 2.19
C ILE A 91 3.06 6.66 3.64
N VAL A 92 3.16 5.33 3.85
CA VAL A 92 3.22 4.77 5.19
C VAL A 92 4.36 3.78 5.35
N LYS A 93 4.88 3.71 6.58
CA LYS A 93 5.71 2.61 7.05
C LYS A 93 4.97 1.92 8.19
N PHE A 94 4.77 0.61 8.06
CA PHE A 94 4.03 -0.19 9.00
C PHE A 94 4.88 -0.57 10.22
N LYS A 95 4.26 -0.61 11.40
CA LYS A 95 4.83 -1.28 12.58
C LYS A 95 4.80 -2.80 12.42
N ASP A 96 3.76 -3.30 11.72
CA ASP A 96 3.53 -4.71 11.41
C ASP A 96 3.05 -4.84 9.98
N VAL A 97 3.68 -5.72 9.19
CA VAL A 97 3.35 -5.96 7.79
C VAL A 97 1.90 -6.41 7.57
N ASN A 98 1.27 -7.02 8.58
CA ASN A 98 -0.14 -7.41 8.54
C ASN A 98 -1.10 -6.21 8.42
N GLN A 99 -0.62 -4.99 8.69
CA GLN A 99 -1.41 -3.77 8.53
C GLN A 99 -1.69 -3.43 7.05
N GLY A 100 -0.91 -4.00 6.13
CA GLY A 100 -1.02 -3.72 4.70
C GLY A 100 -2.40 -3.96 4.11
N ALA A 101 -3.08 -5.05 4.49
CA ALA A 101 -4.42 -5.36 4.01
C ALA A 101 -5.46 -4.33 4.48
N ALA A 102 -5.39 -3.91 5.74
CA ALA A 102 -6.29 -2.90 6.31
C ALA A 102 -6.04 -1.52 5.68
N PHE A 103 -4.77 -1.14 5.47
CA PHE A 103 -4.42 0.08 4.76
C PHE A 103 -4.96 0.09 3.33
N LYS A 104 -4.73 -0.99 2.57
CA LYS A 104 -5.22 -1.11 1.19
C LYS A 104 -6.74 -0.95 1.12
N LYS A 105 -7.47 -1.58 2.06
CA LYS A 105 -8.92 -1.45 2.13
C LYS A 105 -9.33 0.00 2.42
N ALA A 106 -8.72 0.66 3.39
CA ALA A 106 -9.05 2.04 3.74
C ALA A 106 -8.83 3.00 2.56
N MET A 107 -7.74 2.82 1.79
CA MET A 107 -7.47 3.63 0.60
C MET A 107 -8.45 3.32 -0.53
N GLN A 108 -8.86 2.07 -0.71
CA GLN A 108 -9.92 1.74 -1.68
C GLN A 108 -11.26 2.38 -1.29
N ASP A 109 -11.66 2.26 -0.02
CA ASP A 109 -12.89 2.91 0.50
C ASP A 109 -12.83 4.43 0.29
N ARG A 110 -11.64 5.05 0.43
CA ARG A 110 -11.41 6.48 0.14
C ARG A 110 -11.66 6.81 -1.32
N VAL A 111 -11.07 6.05 -2.24
CA VAL A 111 -11.26 6.22 -3.70
C VAL A 111 -12.73 6.09 -4.06
N ASP A 112 -13.39 5.05 -3.59
CA ASP A 112 -14.81 4.78 -3.89
C ASP A 112 -15.72 5.89 -3.36
N ALA A 113 -15.46 6.39 -2.14
CA ALA A 113 -16.21 7.52 -1.57
C ALA A 113 -16.02 8.80 -2.38
N GLN A 114 -14.81 9.09 -2.85
CA GLN A 114 -14.55 10.23 -3.71
C GLN A 114 -15.22 10.08 -5.09
N ILE A 115 -15.14 8.91 -5.72
CA ILE A 115 -15.84 8.64 -6.98
C ILE A 115 -17.33 8.89 -6.81
N HIS A 116 -17.94 8.39 -5.73
CA HIS A 116 -19.34 8.62 -5.45
C HIS A 116 -19.68 10.10 -5.24
N ALA A 117 -18.79 10.84 -4.56
CA ALA A 117 -18.99 12.27 -4.32
C ALA A 117 -18.95 13.11 -5.61
N PHE A 118 -18.16 12.71 -6.60
CA PHE A 118 -18.02 13.40 -7.89
C PHE A 118 -18.93 12.84 -8.99
N ASP A 119 -19.71 11.80 -8.69
CA ASP A 119 -20.59 11.17 -9.68
C ASP A 119 -21.62 12.16 -10.25
N GLY A 120 -21.76 12.14 -11.57
CA GLY A 120 -22.73 12.98 -12.30
C GLY A 120 -22.22 14.40 -12.66
N TYR A 121 -21.13 14.93 -12.03
CA TYR A 121 -20.64 16.27 -12.34
C TYR A 121 -19.11 16.39 -12.50
N GLY A 122 -18.34 15.52 -11.88
CA GLY A 122 -16.86 15.57 -11.87
C GLY A 122 -16.23 14.54 -12.79
N VAL A 123 -16.46 14.59 -14.09
CA VAL A 123 -15.97 13.59 -15.04
C VAL A 123 -14.45 13.45 -15.02
N GLU A 124 -13.71 14.58 -14.94
CA GLU A 124 -12.24 14.59 -14.88
C GLU A 124 -11.75 14.02 -13.55
N GLN A 125 -12.39 14.38 -12.44
CA GLN A 125 -12.08 13.89 -11.09
C GLN A 125 -12.27 12.38 -11.02
N VAL A 126 -13.41 11.88 -11.47
CA VAL A 126 -13.70 10.44 -11.54
C VAL A 126 -12.68 9.73 -12.45
N GLY A 127 -12.29 10.35 -13.55
CA GLY A 127 -11.28 9.83 -14.46
C GLY A 127 -9.90 9.69 -13.80
N LEU A 128 -9.49 10.65 -12.95
CA LEU A 128 -8.25 10.58 -12.15
C LEU A 128 -8.35 9.54 -11.04
N LEU A 129 -9.46 9.52 -10.29
CA LEU A 129 -9.68 8.57 -9.20
C LEU A 129 -9.65 7.11 -9.68
N LYS A 130 -10.20 6.83 -10.85
CA LYS A 130 -10.12 5.49 -11.48
C LYS A 130 -8.70 5.07 -11.86
N LYS A 131 -7.76 6.01 -11.94
CA LYS A 131 -6.34 5.76 -12.19
C LYS A 131 -5.51 5.74 -10.89
N ALA A 132 -6.14 5.90 -9.74
CA ALA A 132 -5.45 5.82 -8.46
C ALA A 132 -4.72 4.48 -8.30
N VAL A 133 -3.53 4.52 -7.70
CA VAL A 133 -2.72 3.33 -7.45
C VAL A 133 -2.50 3.17 -5.96
N ILE A 134 -2.75 1.97 -5.46
CA ILE A 134 -2.47 1.55 -4.10
C ILE A 134 -1.47 0.40 -4.19
N SER A 135 -0.29 0.55 -3.62
CA SER A 135 0.74 -0.49 -3.55
C SER A 135 1.11 -0.75 -2.10
N VAL A 136 1.24 -2.02 -1.76
CA VAL A 136 1.71 -2.48 -0.45
C VAL A 136 2.93 -3.36 -0.71
N ASP A 137 4.07 -2.93 -0.22
CA ASP A 137 5.36 -3.55 -0.51
C ASP A 137 6.13 -3.71 0.82
N MET A 138 6.33 -4.94 1.28
CA MET A 138 7.00 -5.23 2.56
C MET A 138 6.30 -4.51 3.74
N ASN A 139 7.07 -3.72 4.51
CA ASN A 139 6.56 -2.88 5.61
C ASN A 139 6.23 -1.44 5.17
N TYR A 140 6.07 -1.21 3.88
CA TYR A 140 5.70 0.08 3.30
C TYR A 140 4.42 -0.02 2.48
N ALA A 141 3.72 1.09 2.34
CA ALA A 141 2.67 1.24 1.33
C ALA A 141 2.58 2.69 0.82
N ILE A 142 2.03 2.81 -0.38
CA ILE A 142 1.73 4.08 -1.02
C ILE A 142 0.32 4.03 -1.62
N TYR A 143 -0.39 5.14 -1.48
CA TYR A 143 -1.58 5.47 -2.25
C TYR A 143 -1.35 6.77 -2.98
N VAL A 144 -1.66 6.84 -4.24
CA VAL A 144 -1.48 8.06 -5.03
C VAL A 144 -2.57 8.21 -6.09
N THR A 145 -3.13 9.42 -6.18
CA THR A 145 -4.05 9.85 -7.22
C THR A 145 -3.44 11.03 -7.96
N CYS A 146 -3.00 10.81 -9.19
CA CYS A 146 -2.53 11.82 -10.13
C CYS A 146 -2.43 11.24 -11.54
N ASP A 147 -2.16 12.09 -12.54
CA ASP A 147 -2.01 11.66 -13.94
C ASP A 147 -0.88 10.65 -14.17
N LYS A 148 0.17 10.68 -13.31
CA LYS A 148 1.38 9.85 -13.40
C LYS A 148 1.52 8.91 -12.21
N ALA A 149 0.41 8.40 -11.67
CA ALA A 149 0.41 7.57 -10.46
C ALA A 149 1.34 6.35 -10.58
N ASN A 150 1.36 5.67 -11.73
CA ASN A 150 2.24 4.52 -11.95
C ASN A 150 3.73 4.89 -11.92
N ASP A 151 4.12 6.05 -12.48
CA ASP A 151 5.51 6.51 -12.46
C ASP A 151 5.97 6.84 -11.04
N VAL A 152 5.07 7.40 -10.23
CA VAL A 152 5.32 7.71 -8.81
C VAL A 152 5.51 6.43 -8.01
N VAL A 153 4.63 5.44 -8.24
CA VAL A 153 4.73 4.14 -7.56
C VAL A 153 5.98 3.36 -8.00
N SER A 154 6.38 3.44 -9.26
CA SER A 154 7.63 2.83 -9.74
C SER A 154 8.83 3.43 -9.02
N LEU A 155 8.92 4.77 -8.96
CA LEU A 155 9.99 5.45 -8.22
C LEU A 155 9.98 5.06 -6.72
N TYR A 156 8.81 4.99 -6.09
CA TYR A 156 8.67 4.55 -4.70
C TYR A 156 9.25 3.14 -4.50
N LYS A 157 8.92 2.19 -5.38
CA LYS A 157 9.44 0.80 -5.30
C LYS A 157 10.95 0.70 -5.46
N GLU A 158 11.55 1.57 -6.26
CA GLU A 158 13.00 1.65 -6.44
C GLU A 158 13.73 2.11 -5.17
N GLN A 159 13.01 2.72 -4.20
CA GLN A 159 13.60 3.19 -2.94
C GLN A 159 13.60 2.10 -1.84
N LEU A 160 12.84 1.02 -2.00
CA LEU A 160 12.64 -0.04 -1.00
C LEU A 160 13.65 -1.18 -1.16
#